data_e3a59c10021e2856604eb42f474b6e85
#
_entry.id   e3a59c10021e2856604eb42f474b6e85
#
_cell.length_a   1.000
_cell.length_b   1.000
_cell.length_c   1.000
_cell.angle_alpha   90.00
_cell.angle_beta   90.00
_cell.angle_gamma   90.00
#
_symmetry.space_group_name_H-M   'P 1'
#
loop_
_entity.id
_entity.type
_entity.pdbx_description
1 polymer ?
#
loop_
_entity_poly.entity_id
_entity_poly.type
_entity_poly.pdbx_seq_one_letter_code
_entity_poly.pdbx_strand_id
1 'polypeptide(L)'
;MSIDLTPLKNARRLLFSVRLKPAQGTRFQPTGFPDLGAAVYQAGGTTYLLVESPQSMANRLEAVCWDEAENDLREPLRGLSYVRVERGGRYLTSSITEAHRLNSVYIEKANGGAFHRSIAQEMGYDERAPIDWRSFYRVLMKYDVNSLIHGVFMESISGRLRVPR
;
A
#
# COMPACT_ATOMS: atom_id res chain seq x y z
N MET A 1 1.06 20.41 17.57
CA MET A 1 1.33 19.40 18.64
C MET A 1 2.38 18.47 18.05
N SER A 2 3.60 18.45 18.60
CA SER A 2 4.65 17.52 18.14
C SER A 2 4.49 16.20 18.89
N ILE A 3 4.52 15.09 18.16
CA ILE A 3 4.51 13.75 18.77
C ILE A 3 5.97 13.38 19.05
N ASP A 4 6.27 13.00 20.29
CA ASP A 4 7.59 12.45 20.64
C ASP A 4 7.68 11.00 20.16
N LEU A 5 8.48 10.76 19.12
CA LEU A 5 8.75 9.43 18.56
C LEU A 5 9.99 8.76 19.17
N THR A 6 10.67 9.40 20.13
CA THR A 6 11.88 8.87 20.78
C THR A 6 11.69 7.47 21.38
N PRO A 7 10.54 7.14 22.02
CA PRO A 7 10.30 5.80 22.55
C PRO A 7 10.24 4.71 21.46
N LEU A 8 9.98 5.10 20.20
CA LEU A 8 9.86 4.16 19.07
C LEU A 8 11.19 3.82 18.43
N LYS A 9 12.29 4.51 18.79
CA LYS A 9 13.60 4.35 18.14
C LYS A 9 14.09 2.89 18.10
N ASN A 10 13.76 2.09 19.11
CA ASN A 10 14.11 0.67 19.20
C ASN A 10 12.91 -0.27 19.04
N ALA A 11 11.72 0.27 18.74
CA ALA A 11 10.52 -0.53 18.56
C ALA A 11 10.49 -1.12 17.14
N ARG A 12 10.15 -2.42 17.03
CA ARG A 12 9.99 -3.10 15.75
C ARG A 12 8.58 -2.93 15.16
N ARG A 13 7.63 -2.45 15.96
CA ARG A 13 6.22 -2.32 15.57
C ARG A 13 5.61 -1.13 16.29
N LEU A 14 4.70 -0.48 15.60
CA LEU A 14 3.81 0.52 16.18
C LEU A 14 2.38 -0.02 16.10
N LEU A 15 1.73 -0.18 17.24
CA LEU A 15 0.38 -0.71 17.34
C LEU A 15 -0.57 0.40 17.81
N PHE A 16 -1.70 0.51 17.12
CA PHE A 16 -2.78 1.40 17.52
C PHE A 16 -4.04 0.57 17.83
N SER A 17 -4.71 0.91 18.91
CA SER A 17 -6.03 0.39 19.25
C SER A 17 -6.98 1.57 19.40
N VAL A 18 -7.97 1.68 18.52
CA VAL A 18 -8.91 2.80 18.46
C VAL A 18 -10.33 2.29 18.51
N ARG A 19 -11.13 2.80 19.46
CA ARG A 19 -12.57 2.54 19.50
C ARG A 19 -13.26 3.42 18.47
N LEU A 20 -14.00 2.80 17.56
CA LEU A 20 -14.77 3.49 16.53
C LEU A 20 -16.27 3.45 16.84
N LYS A 21 -16.98 4.44 16.35
CA LYS A 21 -18.45 4.49 16.31
C LYS A 21 -18.88 4.98 14.93
N PRO A 22 -20.09 4.65 14.46
CA PRO A 22 -20.63 5.27 13.24
C PRO A 22 -20.58 6.78 13.33
N ALA A 23 -20.13 7.46 12.26
CA ALA A 23 -20.09 8.93 12.22
C ALA A 23 -21.51 9.52 12.24
N GLN A 24 -22.49 8.77 11.68
CA GLN A 24 -23.89 9.17 11.64
C GLN A 24 -24.78 7.96 11.89
N GLY A 25 -25.78 8.14 12.74
CA GLY A 25 -26.75 7.08 13.08
C GLY A 25 -26.12 5.88 13.78
N THR A 26 -26.70 4.69 13.54
CA THR A 26 -26.29 3.43 14.20
C THR A 26 -25.88 2.35 13.21
N ARG A 27 -25.88 2.66 11.92
CA ARG A 27 -25.61 1.68 10.86
C ARG A 27 -24.20 1.82 10.32
N PHE A 28 -23.61 0.72 9.91
CA PHE A 28 -22.38 0.64 9.14
C PHE A 28 -22.45 -0.57 8.22
N GLN A 29 -21.64 -0.58 7.17
CA GLN A 29 -21.52 -1.72 6.26
C GLN A 29 -20.24 -2.48 6.62
N PRO A 30 -20.35 -3.76 7.05
CA PRO A 30 -19.18 -4.59 7.32
C PRO A 30 -18.50 -5.03 6.03
N THR A 31 -17.26 -5.48 6.15
CA THR A 31 -16.58 -6.24 5.09
C THR A 31 -17.30 -7.56 4.85
N GLY A 32 -17.47 -7.94 3.59
CA GLY A 32 -18.11 -9.20 3.21
C GLY A 32 -18.12 -9.38 1.69
N PHE A 33 -18.66 -10.51 1.26
CA PHE A 33 -18.89 -10.83 -0.15
C PHE A 33 -20.38 -10.97 -0.41
N PRO A 34 -20.88 -10.57 -1.58
CA PRO A 34 -22.32 -10.61 -1.88
C PRO A 34 -22.95 -11.97 -1.61
N ASP A 35 -22.25 -13.06 -1.97
CA ASP A 35 -22.76 -14.43 -1.86
C ASP A 35 -22.50 -15.09 -0.49
N LEU A 36 -21.55 -14.56 0.29
CA LEU A 36 -21.14 -15.12 1.59
C LEU A 36 -21.60 -14.29 2.78
N GLY A 37 -22.10 -13.09 2.53
CA GLY A 37 -22.51 -12.15 3.57
C GLY A 37 -21.34 -11.50 4.30
N ALA A 38 -21.60 -11.04 5.53
CA ALA A 38 -20.61 -10.34 6.34
C ALA A 38 -19.50 -11.29 6.82
N ALA A 39 -18.26 -10.78 6.87
CA ALA A 39 -17.10 -11.54 7.33
C ALA A 39 -17.11 -11.70 8.86
N VAL A 40 -17.72 -12.77 9.34
CA VAL A 40 -17.80 -13.13 10.76
C VAL A 40 -16.77 -14.22 11.07
N TYR A 41 -16.06 -14.09 12.20
CA TYR A 41 -15.09 -15.08 12.66
C TYR A 41 -15.12 -15.27 14.18
N GLN A 42 -14.50 -16.36 14.64
CA GLN A 42 -14.42 -16.70 16.05
C GLN A 42 -12.98 -16.59 16.55
N ALA A 43 -12.79 -15.93 17.69
CA ALA A 43 -11.51 -15.91 18.37
C ALA A 43 -11.71 -15.85 19.89
N GLY A 44 -11.00 -16.71 20.65
CA GLY A 44 -11.10 -16.76 22.11
C GLY A 44 -12.51 -16.94 22.65
N GLY A 45 -13.38 -17.69 21.96
CA GLY A 45 -14.79 -17.90 22.35
C GLY A 45 -15.71 -16.71 22.07
N THR A 46 -15.22 -15.65 21.45
CA THR A 46 -16.01 -14.45 21.08
C THR A 46 -16.23 -14.41 19.57
N THR A 47 -17.44 -14.02 19.19
CA THR A 47 -17.77 -13.76 17.78
C THR A 47 -17.39 -12.35 17.39
N TYR A 48 -16.66 -12.22 16.31
CA TYR A 48 -16.23 -10.94 15.75
C TYR A 48 -16.82 -10.73 14.35
N LEU A 49 -17.01 -9.47 14.01
CA LEU A 49 -17.40 -9.02 12.68
C LEU A 49 -16.28 -8.15 12.12
N LEU A 50 -15.72 -8.53 10.96
CA LEU A 50 -14.72 -7.72 10.30
C LEU A 50 -15.39 -6.51 9.65
N VAL A 51 -15.05 -5.32 10.11
CA VAL A 51 -15.58 -4.05 9.59
C VAL A 51 -14.75 -3.55 8.41
N GLU A 52 -13.44 -3.75 8.49
CA GLU A 52 -12.50 -3.27 7.46
C GLU A 52 -11.37 -4.29 7.27
N SER A 53 -11.01 -4.58 6.03
CA SER A 53 -9.85 -5.45 5.76
C SER A 53 -8.54 -4.66 5.91
N PRO A 54 -7.40 -5.33 6.19
CA PRO A 54 -6.09 -4.66 6.18
C PRO A 54 -5.80 -3.95 4.85
N GLN A 55 -6.27 -4.51 3.74
CA GLN A 55 -6.13 -3.95 2.40
C GLN A 55 -6.90 -2.64 2.25
N SER A 56 -8.15 -2.63 2.63
CA SER A 56 -8.99 -1.44 2.55
C SER A 56 -8.50 -0.37 3.53
N MET A 57 -8.07 -0.76 4.74
CA MET A 57 -7.50 0.16 5.71
C MET A 57 -6.21 0.81 5.19
N ALA A 58 -5.34 0.04 4.52
CA ALA A 58 -4.14 0.59 3.88
C ALA A 58 -4.50 1.68 2.86
N ASN A 59 -5.48 1.42 1.98
CA ASN A 59 -5.93 2.41 0.99
C ASN A 59 -6.48 3.68 1.66
N ARG A 60 -7.17 3.56 2.81
CA ARG A 60 -7.64 4.73 3.58
C ARG A 60 -6.50 5.52 4.20
N LEU A 61 -5.47 4.84 4.71
CA LEU A 61 -4.28 5.48 5.24
C LEU A 61 -3.50 6.21 4.13
N GLU A 62 -3.42 5.63 2.95
CA GLU A 62 -2.82 6.25 1.76
C GLU A 62 -3.61 7.49 1.32
N ALA A 63 -4.93 7.41 1.29
CA ALA A 63 -5.78 8.53 0.89
C ALA A 63 -5.60 9.78 1.78
N VAL A 64 -5.35 9.62 3.08
CA VAL A 64 -5.10 10.78 3.95
C VAL A 64 -3.70 11.38 3.78
N CYS A 65 -2.78 10.67 3.12
CA CYS A 65 -1.45 11.16 2.78
C CYS A 65 -1.42 11.99 1.49
N TRP A 66 -2.49 11.96 0.70
CA TRP A 66 -2.57 12.60 -0.61
C TRP A 66 -3.31 13.93 -0.58
N ASP A 67 -2.83 14.91 -1.32
CA ASP A 67 -3.51 16.16 -1.60
C ASP A 67 -4.01 16.16 -3.05
N GLU A 68 -5.34 16.05 -3.20
CA GLU A 68 -5.96 15.97 -4.53
C GLU A 68 -5.87 17.28 -5.32
N ALA A 69 -5.80 18.43 -4.63
CA ALA A 69 -5.70 19.73 -5.30
C ALA A 69 -4.32 19.93 -5.91
N GLU A 70 -3.28 19.51 -5.19
CA GLU A 70 -1.89 19.63 -5.64
C GLU A 70 -1.44 18.40 -6.47
N ASN A 71 -2.19 17.30 -6.44
CA ASN A 71 -1.78 16.00 -6.99
C ASN A 71 -0.40 15.57 -6.49
N ASP A 72 -0.20 15.68 -5.17
CA ASP A 72 1.06 15.36 -4.50
C ASP A 72 0.81 14.89 -3.06
N LEU A 73 1.87 14.42 -2.40
CA LEU A 73 1.84 14.10 -0.98
C LEU A 73 1.60 15.36 -0.14
N ARG A 74 0.79 15.24 0.91
CA ARG A 74 0.62 16.29 1.91
C ARG A 74 1.88 16.52 2.72
N GLU A 75 2.07 17.75 3.19
CA GLU A 75 3.02 18.04 4.27
C GLU A 75 2.65 17.25 5.55
N PRO A 76 3.59 16.63 6.26
CA PRO A 76 5.06 16.66 6.13
C PRO A 76 5.64 15.49 5.31
N LEU A 77 4.86 14.82 4.45
CA LEU A 77 5.27 13.63 3.70
C LEU A 77 5.95 13.95 2.36
N ARG A 78 5.99 15.23 1.96
CA ARG A 78 6.67 15.65 0.73
C ARG A 78 8.14 15.25 0.74
N GLY A 79 8.59 14.73 -0.40
CA GLY A 79 9.94 14.20 -0.55
C GLY A 79 10.09 12.70 -0.34
N LEU A 80 9.04 12.01 0.15
CA LEU A 80 9.01 10.56 0.12
C LEU A 80 8.86 10.05 -1.32
N SER A 81 9.48 8.91 -1.62
CA SER A 81 9.44 8.33 -2.96
C SER A 81 8.07 7.74 -3.27
N TYR A 82 7.55 8.04 -4.44
CA TYR A 82 6.40 7.41 -5.06
C TYR A 82 6.48 7.52 -6.59
N VAL A 83 5.76 6.67 -7.32
CA VAL A 83 5.70 6.71 -8.78
C VAL A 83 4.50 7.52 -9.22
N ARG A 84 4.75 8.54 -10.03
CA ARG A 84 3.75 9.40 -10.66
C ARG A 84 3.61 9.02 -12.12
N VAL A 85 2.39 8.85 -12.58
CA VAL A 85 2.07 8.60 -14.00
C VAL A 85 1.46 9.84 -14.61
N GLU A 86 1.99 10.26 -15.75
CA GLU A 86 1.51 11.42 -16.50
C GLU A 86 1.12 11.02 -17.93
N ARG A 87 0.14 11.71 -18.47
CA ARG A 87 -0.23 11.62 -19.87
C ARG A 87 -0.35 13.02 -20.46
N GLY A 88 0.43 13.30 -21.51
CA GLY A 88 0.45 14.63 -22.12
C GLY A 88 0.84 15.75 -21.17
N GLY A 89 1.77 15.49 -20.24
CA GLY A 89 2.24 16.45 -19.24
C GLY A 89 1.23 16.74 -18.12
N ARG A 90 0.17 15.95 -18.00
CA ARG A 90 -0.83 16.08 -16.93
C ARG A 90 -0.83 14.85 -16.04
N TYR A 91 -1.04 15.07 -14.75
CA TYR A 91 -1.20 13.99 -13.78
C TYR A 91 -2.35 13.05 -14.22
N LEU A 92 -2.08 11.76 -14.19
CA LEU A 92 -3.06 10.71 -14.43
C LEU A 92 -3.36 9.94 -13.14
N THR A 93 -2.33 9.40 -12.50
CA THR A 93 -2.42 8.64 -11.25
C THR A 93 -1.04 8.49 -10.59
N SER A 94 -0.99 7.84 -9.43
CA SER A 94 0.27 7.55 -8.73
C SER A 94 0.21 6.22 -7.98
N SER A 95 1.36 5.71 -7.55
CA SER A 95 1.42 4.51 -6.70
C SER A 95 0.74 4.70 -5.34
N ILE A 96 0.53 5.93 -4.89
CA ILE A 96 -0.19 6.25 -3.65
C ILE A 96 -1.71 6.18 -3.85
N THR A 97 -2.20 6.66 -5.00
CA THR A 97 -3.65 6.72 -5.29
C THR A 97 -4.20 5.44 -5.90
N GLU A 98 -3.32 4.56 -6.39
CA GLU A 98 -3.69 3.27 -6.96
C GLU A 98 -3.76 2.18 -5.89
N ALA A 99 -4.90 1.49 -5.79
CA ALA A 99 -5.11 0.42 -4.81
C ALA A 99 -4.09 -0.74 -4.93
N HIS A 100 -3.54 -0.95 -6.12
CA HIS A 100 -2.50 -1.96 -6.40
C HIS A 100 -1.08 -1.39 -6.41
N ARG A 101 -0.90 -0.12 -6.07
CA ARG A 101 0.39 0.56 -5.95
C ARG A 101 1.22 0.39 -7.22
N LEU A 102 2.48 -0.04 -7.09
CA LEU A 102 3.37 -0.29 -8.24
C LEU A 102 2.85 -1.36 -9.21
N ASN A 103 1.94 -2.24 -8.77
CA ASN A 103 1.31 -3.24 -9.65
C ASN A 103 0.03 -2.73 -10.33
N SER A 104 -0.27 -1.43 -10.22
CA SER A 104 -1.36 -0.82 -11.00
C SER A 104 -1.11 -1.00 -12.50
N VAL A 105 -2.17 -1.30 -13.23
CA VAL A 105 -2.12 -1.43 -14.70
C VAL A 105 -1.59 -0.17 -15.38
N TYR A 106 -1.85 1.01 -14.80
CA TYR A 106 -1.35 2.29 -15.32
C TYR A 106 0.16 2.42 -15.18
N ILE A 107 0.75 1.87 -14.10
CA ILE A 107 2.20 1.87 -13.88
C ILE A 107 2.85 0.72 -14.63
N GLU A 108 2.28 -0.48 -14.51
CA GLU A 108 2.79 -1.69 -15.16
C GLU A 108 2.92 -1.52 -16.67
N LYS A 109 1.86 -1.00 -17.33
CA LYS A 109 1.81 -0.88 -18.79
C LYS A 109 2.35 0.43 -19.33
N ALA A 110 2.69 1.39 -18.49
CA ALA A 110 3.31 2.64 -18.91
C ALA A 110 4.56 2.37 -19.75
N ASN A 111 4.68 3.07 -20.89
CA ASN A 111 5.80 2.94 -21.81
C ASN A 111 6.12 1.47 -22.19
N GLY A 112 5.08 0.67 -22.44
CA GLY A 112 5.20 -0.73 -22.80
C GLY A 112 5.80 -1.61 -21.70
N GLY A 113 5.61 -1.27 -20.43
CA GLY A 113 6.11 -2.02 -19.27
C GLY A 113 7.58 -1.77 -18.93
N ALA A 114 8.15 -0.67 -19.43
CA ALA A 114 9.57 -0.35 -19.22
C ALA A 114 9.92 -0.20 -17.73
N PHE A 115 9.02 0.36 -16.92
CA PHE A 115 9.27 0.57 -15.49
C PHE A 115 9.43 -0.76 -14.73
N HIS A 116 8.55 -1.73 -14.94
CA HIS A 116 8.68 -3.05 -14.29
C HIS A 116 9.92 -3.80 -14.76
N ARG A 117 10.31 -3.66 -16.03
CA ARG A 117 11.58 -4.22 -16.53
C ARG A 117 12.79 -3.57 -15.86
N SER A 118 12.77 -2.24 -15.64
CA SER A 118 13.87 -1.57 -14.93
C SER A 118 13.95 -2.00 -13.46
N ILE A 119 12.83 -2.20 -12.78
CA ILE A 119 12.79 -2.78 -11.43
C ILE A 119 13.46 -4.16 -11.42
N ALA A 120 13.06 -5.05 -12.34
CA ALA A 120 13.62 -6.39 -12.44
C ALA A 120 15.14 -6.34 -12.68
N GLN A 121 15.59 -5.47 -13.56
CA GLN A 121 17.01 -5.28 -13.86
C GLN A 121 17.79 -4.72 -12.66
N GLU A 122 17.28 -3.69 -12.00
CA GLU A 122 17.94 -3.04 -10.85
C GLU A 122 18.08 -3.98 -9.65
N MET A 123 17.10 -4.85 -9.41
CA MET A 123 17.18 -5.84 -8.35
C MET A 123 17.99 -7.08 -8.74
N GLY A 124 18.44 -7.18 -9.99
CA GLY A 124 19.15 -8.36 -10.50
C GLY A 124 18.27 -9.60 -10.53
N TYR A 125 16.99 -9.46 -10.90
CA TYR A 125 16.06 -10.58 -10.91
C TYR A 125 16.48 -11.64 -11.93
N ASP A 126 16.62 -12.89 -11.45
CA ASP A 126 16.78 -14.10 -12.26
C ASP A 126 15.71 -15.12 -11.83
N GLU A 127 14.91 -15.56 -12.80
CA GLU A 127 13.82 -16.53 -12.56
C GLU A 127 14.33 -17.87 -11.99
N ARG A 128 15.58 -18.25 -12.32
CA ARG A 128 16.23 -19.50 -11.91
C ARG A 128 16.94 -19.42 -10.56
N ALA A 129 17.11 -18.19 -10.03
CA ALA A 129 17.79 -17.96 -8.77
C ALA A 129 16.80 -17.67 -7.61
N PRO A 130 17.23 -17.83 -6.36
CA PRO A 130 16.51 -17.29 -5.21
C PRO A 130 16.37 -15.77 -5.32
N ILE A 131 15.23 -15.23 -4.85
CA ILE A 131 15.00 -13.79 -4.86
C ILE A 131 15.94 -13.11 -3.85
N ASP A 132 16.70 -12.12 -4.30
CA ASP A 132 17.42 -11.19 -3.42
C ASP A 132 16.42 -10.15 -2.84
N TRP A 133 15.84 -10.49 -1.70
CA TRP A 133 14.90 -9.62 -0.99
C TRP A 133 15.52 -8.28 -0.57
N ARG A 134 16.81 -8.24 -0.29
CA ARG A 134 17.50 -7.01 0.09
C ARG A 134 17.56 -6.03 -1.07
N SER A 135 17.90 -6.52 -2.25
CA SER A 135 17.88 -5.71 -3.48
C SER A 135 16.46 -5.29 -3.83
N PHE A 136 15.45 -6.16 -3.67
CA PHE A 136 14.05 -5.79 -3.89
C PHE A 136 13.59 -4.67 -2.96
N TYR A 137 13.86 -4.77 -1.66
CA TYR A 137 13.49 -3.71 -0.71
C TYR A 137 14.20 -2.39 -0.97
N ARG A 138 15.45 -2.40 -1.45
CA ARG A 138 16.15 -1.17 -1.88
C ARG A 138 15.46 -0.49 -3.06
N VAL A 139 15.00 -1.28 -4.02
CA VAL A 139 14.28 -0.79 -5.19
C VAL A 139 12.93 -0.21 -4.77
N LEU A 140 12.20 -0.88 -3.87
CA LEU A 140 10.96 -0.33 -3.32
C LEU A 140 11.21 0.98 -2.56
N MET A 141 12.24 1.06 -1.71
CA MET A 141 12.61 2.29 -1.02
C MET A 141 12.91 3.44 -1.98
N LYS A 142 13.55 3.12 -3.11
CA LYS A 142 13.89 4.12 -4.14
C LYS A 142 12.66 4.65 -4.86
N TYR A 143 11.70 3.79 -5.21
CA TYR A 143 10.59 4.15 -6.09
C TYR A 143 9.27 4.39 -5.37
N ASP A 144 9.01 3.64 -4.31
CA ASP A 144 7.74 3.72 -3.57
C ASP A 144 7.91 3.17 -2.15
N VAL A 145 8.32 4.05 -1.25
CA VAL A 145 8.50 3.69 0.17
C VAL A 145 7.22 3.19 0.81
N ASN A 146 6.07 3.64 0.32
CA ASN A 146 4.75 3.23 0.79
C ASN A 146 4.48 1.73 0.61
N SER A 147 5.01 1.14 -0.46
CA SER A 147 4.95 -0.30 -0.71
C SER A 147 5.63 -1.15 0.37
N LEU A 148 6.63 -0.61 1.10
CA LEU A 148 7.25 -1.29 2.25
C LEU A 148 6.34 -1.32 3.48
N ILE A 149 5.44 -0.36 3.62
CA ILE A 149 4.52 -0.24 4.76
C ILE A 149 3.23 -1.02 4.47
N HIS A 150 2.65 -0.78 3.32
CA HIS A 150 1.33 -1.29 2.96
C HIS A 150 1.35 -2.51 2.05
N GLY A 151 2.54 -3.00 1.70
CA GLY A 151 2.73 -4.17 0.86
C GLY A 151 2.57 -3.87 -0.63
N VAL A 152 3.12 -4.76 -1.44
CA VAL A 152 3.03 -4.72 -2.91
C VAL A 152 3.14 -6.14 -3.47
N PHE A 153 2.57 -6.31 -4.64
CA PHE A 153 2.69 -7.52 -5.43
C PHE A 153 3.13 -7.14 -6.84
N MET A 154 4.18 -7.78 -7.36
CA MET A 154 4.78 -7.44 -8.66
C MET A 154 4.63 -8.62 -9.63
N GLU A 155 3.39 -8.96 -9.99
CA GLU A 155 3.04 -10.15 -10.74
C GLU A 155 3.73 -10.23 -12.09
N SER A 156 3.83 -9.12 -12.81
CA SER A 156 4.46 -9.06 -14.15
C SER A 156 5.97 -9.33 -14.13
N ILE A 157 6.63 -9.20 -12.97
CA ILE A 157 8.02 -9.60 -12.80
C ILE A 157 8.07 -11.06 -12.32
N SER A 158 7.37 -11.37 -11.23
CA SER A 158 7.24 -12.72 -10.69
C SER A 158 6.11 -12.83 -9.70
N GLY A 159 5.29 -13.86 -9.80
CA GLY A 159 4.27 -14.19 -8.80
C GLY A 159 4.81 -14.45 -7.39
N ARG A 160 6.12 -14.58 -7.22
CA ARG A 160 6.80 -14.72 -5.92
C ARG A 160 7.14 -13.37 -5.28
N LEU A 161 7.19 -12.26 -6.06
CA LEU A 161 7.53 -10.93 -5.55
C LEU A 161 6.34 -10.31 -4.84
N ARG A 162 6.24 -10.60 -3.55
CA ARG A 162 5.15 -10.12 -2.70
C ARG A 162 5.68 -9.65 -1.35
N VAL A 163 5.42 -8.38 -1.02
CA VAL A 163 5.55 -7.83 0.34
C VAL A 163 4.17 -7.87 0.97
N PRO A 164 3.95 -8.64 2.04
CA PRO A 164 2.66 -8.70 2.72
C PRO A 164 2.34 -7.37 3.43
N ARG A 165 1.06 -7.16 3.63
CA ARG A 165 0.52 -6.04 4.45
C ARG A 165 0.55 -6.37 5.93
#